data_7b0330d2f47d12da9494266c67bbb59c
#
_entry.id   7b0330d2f47d12da9494266c67bbb59c
#
_cell.length_a   1.000
_cell.length_b   1.000
_cell.length_c   1.000
_cell.angle_alpha   90.00
_cell.angle_beta   90.00
_cell.angle_gamma   90.00
#
_symmetry.space_group_name_H-M   'P 1'
#
loop_
_entity.id
_entity.type
_entity.pdbx_description
1 polymer ?
#
loop_
_entity_poly.entity_id
_entity_poly.type
_entity_poly.pdbx_seq_one_letter_code
_entity_poly.pdbx_strand_id
1 'polypeptide(L)'
;MLEKILVVDDSDDTREMMAKLLELESFIAITAEDGRKGFDRAKAEHPDIIITDINMPNINGIEMIRMLRNDSEISKVPIMAITAYGHSVAAEAIEAGANHASTKPIEFESLLNGIRQLLSESKDSIKNNCC
;
A
#
# COMPACT_ATOMS: atom_id res chain seq x y z
N MET A 1 -8.63 0.26 18.05
CA MET A 1 -7.20 0.42 17.71
C MET A 1 -7.03 1.14 16.39
N LEU A 2 -6.00 1.97 16.31
CA LEU A 2 -5.71 2.67 15.07
C LEU A 2 -5.16 1.71 14.01
N GLU A 3 -5.60 1.88 12.78
CA GLU A 3 -5.08 1.10 11.67
C GLU A 3 -3.67 1.56 11.32
N LYS A 4 -2.85 0.62 10.92
CA LYS A 4 -1.45 0.82 10.58
C LYS A 4 -1.29 0.80 9.06
N ILE A 5 -0.71 1.86 8.51
CA ILE A 5 -0.50 2.01 7.07
C ILE A 5 0.99 2.06 6.79
N LEU A 6 1.46 1.18 5.90
CA LEU A 6 2.84 1.20 5.43
C LEU A 6 2.89 2.00 4.12
N VAL A 7 3.74 3.03 4.09
CA VAL A 7 3.96 3.85 2.89
C VAL A 7 5.34 3.53 2.34
N VAL A 8 5.39 3.07 1.09
CA VAL A 8 6.63 2.71 0.42
C VAL A 8 6.84 3.66 -0.75
N ASP A 9 7.86 4.50 -0.67
CA ASP A 9 8.15 5.50 -1.70
C ASP A 9 9.63 5.88 -1.57
N ASP A 10 10.33 5.97 -2.70
CA ASP A 10 11.75 6.31 -2.70
C ASP A 10 12.02 7.81 -2.52
N SER A 11 11.00 8.65 -2.66
CA SER A 11 11.12 10.09 -2.41
C SER A 11 10.91 10.37 -0.93
N ASP A 12 11.95 10.87 -0.26
CA ASP A 12 11.86 11.19 1.17
C ASP A 12 10.77 12.23 1.45
N ASP A 13 10.68 13.27 0.61
CA ASP A 13 9.70 14.33 0.78
C ASP A 13 8.27 13.81 0.65
N THR A 14 8.00 13.01 -0.37
CA THR A 14 6.67 12.43 -0.60
C THR A 14 6.29 11.49 0.53
N ARG A 15 7.23 10.63 0.91
CA ARG A 15 7.02 9.64 1.97
C ARG A 15 6.69 10.31 3.30
N GLU A 16 7.48 11.33 3.68
CA GLU A 16 7.28 12.05 4.93
C GLU A 16 5.99 12.86 4.94
N MET A 17 5.67 13.51 3.83
CA MET A 17 4.43 14.25 3.69
C MET A 17 3.22 13.33 3.84
N MET A 18 3.24 12.21 3.16
CA MET A 18 2.14 11.25 3.22
C MET A 18 1.97 10.70 4.63
N ALA A 19 3.06 10.36 5.30
CA ALA A 19 3.00 9.87 6.67
C ALA A 19 2.36 10.89 7.60
N LYS A 20 2.74 12.15 7.49
CA LYS A 20 2.15 13.21 8.32
C LYS A 20 0.67 13.40 8.07
N LEU A 21 0.26 13.38 6.80
CA LEU A 21 -1.15 13.53 6.45
C LEU A 21 -1.98 12.36 7.01
N LEU A 22 -1.46 11.15 6.93
CA LEU A 22 -2.14 9.97 7.47
C LEU A 22 -2.24 10.03 8.99
N GLU A 23 -1.19 10.49 9.66
CA GLU A 23 -1.22 10.67 11.11
C GLU A 23 -2.28 11.68 11.54
N LEU A 24 -2.46 12.75 10.77
CA LEU A 24 -3.51 13.73 11.03
C LEU A 24 -4.91 13.12 10.91
N GLU A 25 -5.04 12.05 10.14
CA GLU A 25 -6.31 11.33 9.99
C GLU A 25 -6.43 10.15 10.95
N SER A 26 -5.59 10.12 11.97
CA SER A 26 -5.62 9.13 13.05
C SER A 26 -5.19 7.72 12.63
N PHE A 27 -4.33 7.62 11.62
CA PHE A 27 -3.68 6.36 11.28
C PHE A 27 -2.28 6.30 11.89
N ILE A 28 -1.79 5.09 12.09
CA ILE A 28 -0.37 4.89 12.41
C ILE A 28 0.36 4.72 11.08
N ALA A 29 1.30 5.62 10.78
CA ALA A 29 2.05 5.57 9.53
C ALA A 29 3.44 4.98 9.78
N ILE A 30 3.78 3.92 9.04
CA ILE A 30 5.13 3.39 9.00
C ILE A 30 5.62 3.52 7.56
N THR A 31 6.92 3.64 7.38
CA THR A 31 7.48 3.99 6.08
C THR A 31 8.61 3.07 5.66
N ALA A 32 8.84 2.98 4.35
CA ALA A 32 9.98 2.29 3.78
C ALA A 32 10.40 3.01 2.51
N GLU A 33 11.69 3.00 2.21
CA GLU A 33 12.25 3.81 1.12
C GLU A 33 12.42 3.03 -0.19
N ASP A 34 12.23 1.73 -0.19
CA ASP A 34 12.30 0.91 -1.40
C ASP A 34 11.49 -0.37 -1.23
N GLY A 35 11.41 -1.16 -2.31
CA GLY A 35 10.59 -2.37 -2.32
C GLY A 35 11.09 -3.46 -1.37
N ARG A 36 12.40 -3.60 -1.22
CA ARG A 36 12.95 -4.61 -0.30
C ARG A 36 12.65 -4.27 1.15
N LYS A 37 12.90 -3.00 1.51
CA LYS A 37 12.59 -2.51 2.85
C LYS A 37 11.10 -2.52 3.12
N GLY A 38 10.30 -2.24 2.09
CA GLY A 38 8.85 -2.32 2.18
C GLY A 38 8.38 -3.73 2.51
N PHE A 39 8.91 -4.71 1.82
CA PHE A 39 8.59 -6.11 2.10
C PHE A 39 8.99 -6.51 3.52
N ASP A 40 10.22 -6.16 3.92
CA ASP A 40 10.71 -6.50 5.26
C ASP A 40 9.88 -5.82 6.35
N ARG A 41 9.49 -4.55 6.15
CA ARG A 41 8.64 -3.83 7.10
C ARG A 41 7.24 -4.46 7.19
N ALA A 42 6.69 -4.87 6.05
CA ALA A 42 5.38 -5.50 6.03
C ALA A 42 5.38 -6.79 6.84
N LYS A 43 6.43 -7.59 6.72
CA LYS A 43 6.55 -8.82 7.50
C LYS A 43 6.72 -8.55 8.99
N ALA A 44 7.46 -7.51 9.35
CA ALA A 44 7.73 -7.19 10.75
C ALA A 44 6.53 -6.53 11.43
N GLU A 45 5.84 -5.64 10.73
CA GLU A 45 4.81 -4.79 11.33
C GLU A 45 3.38 -5.24 11.07
N HIS A 46 3.14 -6.11 10.09
CA HIS A 46 1.80 -6.56 9.70
C HIS A 46 0.81 -5.40 9.53
N PRO A 47 1.07 -4.49 8.58
CA PRO A 47 0.18 -3.33 8.41
C PRO A 47 -1.21 -3.75 7.93
N ASP A 48 -2.17 -2.89 8.18
CA ASP A 48 -3.55 -3.11 7.73
C ASP A 48 -3.72 -2.78 6.24
N ILE A 49 -2.87 -1.92 5.70
CA ILE A 49 -2.86 -1.60 4.28
C ILE A 49 -1.45 -1.12 3.89
N ILE A 50 -1.09 -1.35 2.64
CA ILE A 50 0.18 -0.90 2.08
C ILE A 50 -0.10 0.05 0.92
N ILE A 51 0.54 1.22 0.94
CA ILE A 51 0.51 2.18 -0.17
C ILE A 51 1.92 2.20 -0.75
N THR A 52 2.08 1.88 -2.02
CA THR A 52 3.40 1.79 -2.63
C THR A 52 3.48 2.54 -3.95
N ASP A 53 4.57 3.28 -4.13
CA ASP A 53 4.98 3.75 -5.45
C ASP A 53 5.45 2.52 -6.24
N ILE A 54 5.34 2.57 -7.56
CA ILE A 54 5.78 1.46 -8.41
C ILE A 54 7.22 1.64 -8.85
N ASN A 55 7.60 2.84 -9.23
CA ASN A 55 8.95 3.09 -9.75
C ASN A 55 9.92 3.44 -8.64
N MET A 56 10.69 2.45 -8.22
CA MET A 56 11.65 2.58 -7.15
C MET A 56 12.93 1.81 -7.51
N PRO A 57 14.09 2.23 -6.98
CA PRO A 57 15.33 1.49 -7.20
C PRO A 57 15.31 0.12 -6.52
N ASN A 58 16.21 -0.75 -6.96
CA ASN A 58 16.36 -2.13 -6.48
C ASN A 58 15.14 -2.98 -6.83
N ILE A 59 14.22 -3.17 -5.90
CA ILE A 59 12.99 -3.92 -6.16
C ILE A 59 11.88 -2.90 -6.36
N ASN A 60 11.27 -2.88 -7.55
CA ASN A 60 10.16 -1.96 -7.83
C ASN A 60 8.87 -2.41 -7.16
N GLY A 61 7.84 -1.56 -7.20
CA GLY A 61 6.59 -1.83 -6.53
C GLY A 61 5.87 -3.08 -7.03
N ILE A 62 5.96 -3.37 -8.32
CA ILE A 62 5.32 -4.56 -8.89
C ILE A 62 5.97 -5.83 -8.35
N GLU A 63 7.29 -5.87 -8.32
CA GLU A 63 8.02 -7.00 -7.75
C GLU A 63 7.69 -7.18 -6.28
N MET A 64 7.65 -6.07 -5.53
CA MET A 64 7.28 -6.11 -4.12
C MET A 64 5.88 -6.68 -3.92
N ILE A 65 4.92 -6.26 -4.76
CA ILE A 65 3.55 -6.77 -4.67
C ILE A 65 3.53 -8.28 -4.88
N ARG A 66 4.26 -8.77 -5.88
CA ARG A 66 4.34 -10.21 -6.11
C ARG A 66 4.96 -10.95 -4.93
N MET A 67 6.01 -10.41 -4.34
CA MET A 67 6.63 -10.99 -3.15
C MET A 67 5.64 -11.05 -1.97
N LEU A 68 4.87 -9.98 -1.78
CA LEU A 68 3.86 -9.94 -0.72
C LEU A 68 2.78 -10.99 -0.93
N ARG A 69 2.30 -11.14 -2.16
CA ARG A 69 1.24 -12.12 -2.48
C ARG A 69 1.73 -13.56 -2.37
N ASN A 70 3.02 -13.79 -2.52
CA ASN A 70 3.61 -15.13 -2.39
C ASN A 70 4.00 -15.49 -0.96
N ASP A 71 3.91 -14.55 -0.03
CA ASP A 71 4.26 -14.79 1.37
C ASP A 71 3.00 -15.18 2.15
N SER A 72 3.00 -16.35 2.77
CA SER A 72 1.81 -16.90 3.43
C SER A 72 1.33 -16.06 4.61
N GLU A 73 2.22 -15.32 5.27
CA GLU A 73 1.85 -14.52 6.44
C GLU A 73 1.10 -13.23 6.06
N ILE A 74 1.44 -12.65 4.91
CA ILE A 74 0.93 -11.34 4.51
C ILE A 74 0.29 -11.34 3.13
N SER A 75 -0.05 -12.52 2.60
CA SER A 75 -0.55 -12.65 1.22
C SER A 75 -1.86 -11.93 0.95
N LYS A 76 -2.62 -11.59 1.97
CA LYS A 76 -3.94 -10.97 1.82
C LYS A 76 -4.00 -9.51 2.21
N VAL A 77 -2.86 -8.89 2.55
CA VAL A 77 -2.85 -7.48 2.94
C VAL A 77 -3.36 -6.61 1.78
N PRO A 78 -4.26 -5.65 2.05
CA PRO A 78 -4.69 -4.72 0.99
C PRO A 78 -3.53 -3.86 0.50
N ILE A 79 -3.42 -3.69 -0.80
CA ILE A 79 -2.33 -2.93 -1.43
C ILE A 79 -2.89 -1.90 -2.39
N MET A 80 -2.48 -0.65 -2.22
CA MET A 80 -2.75 0.45 -3.16
C MET A 80 -1.45 0.82 -3.86
N ALA A 81 -1.42 0.70 -5.18
CA ALA A 81 -0.27 1.08 -5.98
C ALA A 81 -0.47 2.46 -6.59
N ILE A 82 0.59 3.26 -6.65
CA ILE A 82 0.57 4.59 -7.21
C ILE A 82 1.69 4.71 -8.23
N THR A 83 1.40 5.20 -9.42
CA THR A 83 2.40 5.32 -10.47
C THR A 83 2.33 6.66 -11.19
N ALA A 84 3.48 7.18 -11.60
CA ALA A 84 3.57 8.36 -12.47
C ALA A 84 3.46 7.98 -13.97
N TYR A 85 3.44 6.69 -14.30
CA TYR A 85 3.64 6.23 -15.67
C TYR A 85 2.40 5.69 -16.39
N GLY A 86 1.20 6.04 -15.92
CA GLY A 86 -0.02 5.84 -16.68
C GLY A 86 -0.70 4.49 -16.49
N HIS A 87 -1.73 4.27 -17.31
CA HIS A 87 -2.67 3.17 -17.10
C HIS A 87 -2.09 1.77 -17.32
N SER A 88 -1.10 1.63 -18.21
CA SER A 88 -0.52 0.30 -18.46
C SER A 88 0.25 -0.22 -17.26
N VAL A 89 0.98 0.65 -16.57
CA VAL A 89 1.71 0.27 -15.37
C VAL A 89 0.74 0.01 -14.21
N ALA A 90 -0.33 0.81 -14.12
CA ALA A 90 -1.38 0.58 -13.13
C ALA A 90 -2.03 -0.79 -13.33
N ALA A 91 -2.29 -1.17 -14.58
CA ALA A 91 -2.86 -2.48 -14.90
C ALA A 91 -1.91 -3.61 -14.51
N GLU A 92 -0.60 -3.45 -14.74
CA GLU A 92 0.38 -4.44 -14.28
C GLU A 92 0.38 -4.62 -12.78
N ALA A 93 0.20 -3.53 -12.03
CA ALA A 93 0.12 -3.60 -10.57
C ALA A 93 -1.10 -4.41 -10.13
N ILE A 94 -2.23 -4.21 -10.77
CA ILE A 94 -3.44 -4.98 -10.48
C ILE A 94 -3.21 -6.47 -10.78
N GLU A 95 -2.61 -6.78 -11.92
CA GLU A 95 -2.29 -8.17 -12.28
C GLU A 95 -1.35 -8.82 -11.28
N ALA A 96 -0.40 -8.03 -10.74
CA ALA A 96 0.54 -8.53 -9.74
C ALA A 96 -0.13 -8.79 -8.40
N GLY A 97 -1.29 -8.21 -8.15
CA GLY A 97 -2.05 -8.45 -6.94
C GLY A 97 -2.47 -7.22 -6.15
N ALA A 98 -2.25 -6.01 -6.67
CA ALA A 98 -2.72 -4.81 -5.98
C ALA A 98 -4.25 -4.76 -6.02
N ASN A 99 -4.85 -4.29 -4.93
CA ASN A 99 -6.31 -4.13 -4.85
C ASN A 99 -6.78 -2.88 -5.55
N HIS A 100 -5.91 -1.88 -5.65
CA HIS A 100 -6.23 -0.61 -6.26
C HIS A 100 -4.96 -0.02 -6.86
N ALA A 101 -5.08 0.66 -7.99
CA ALA A 101 -3.95 1.33 -8.62
C ALA A 101 -4.41 2.67 -9.17
N SER A 102 -3.62 3.71 -8.90
CA SER A 102 -3.91 5.07 -9.33
C SER A 102 -2.71 5.72 -9.98
N THR A 103 -2.94 6.70 -10.82
CA THR A 103 -1.87 7.46 -11.44
C THR A 103 -1.67 8.80 -10.73
N LYS A 104 -0.42 9.26 -10.67
CA LYS A 104 -0.10 10.57 -10.10
C LYS A 104 -0.49 11.68 -11.08
N PRO A 105 -0.85 12.89 -10.63
CA PRO A 105 -0.89 13.31 -9.21
C PRO A 105 -2.13 12.77 -8.50
N ILE A 106 -1.99 12.47 -7.20
CA ILE A 106 -3.09 11.94 -6.41
C ILE A 106 -3.58 13.01 -5.45
N GLU A 107 -4.89 13.20 -5.46
CA GLU A 107 -5.55 14.05 -4.48
C GLU A 107 -5.69 13.28 -3.18
N PHE A 108 -5.32 13.89 -2.06
CA PHE A 108 -5.26 13.19 -0.78
C PHE A 108 -6.64 12.69 -0.33
N GLU A 109 -7.71 13.43 -0.59
CA GLU A 109 -9.06 12.97 -0.23
C GLU A 109 -9.46 11.71 -0.98
N SER A 110 -9.10 11.63 -2.26
CA SER A 110 -9.35 10.42 -3.05
C SER A 110 -8.57 9.24 -2.50
N LEU A 111 -7.33 9.48 -2.08
CA LEU A 111 -6.51 8.46 -1.45
C LEU A 111 -7.14 7.97 -0.16
N LEU A 112 -7.59 8.89 0.71
CA LEU A 112 -8.25 8.54 1.96
C LEU A 112 -9.51 7.71 1.74
N ASN A 113 -10.31 8.07 0.75
CA ASN A 113 -11.52 7.32 0.42
C ASN A 113 -11.18 5.90 -0.01
N GLY A 114 -10.14 5.74 -0.83
CA GLY A 114 -9.66 4.43 -1.23
C GLY A 114 -9.16 3.59 -0.06
N ILE A 115 -8.41 4.21 0.84
CA ILE A 115 -7.91 3.56 2.05
C ILE A 115 -9.09 3.05 2.90
N ARG A 116 -10.05 3.92 3.17
CA ARG A 116 -11.20 3.56 3.99
C ARG A 116 -12.03 2.46 3.35
N GLN A 117 -12.19 2.50 2.03
CA GLN A 117 -12.89 1.45 1.30
C GLN A 117 -12.18 0.10 1.43
N LEU A 118 -10.87 0.06 1.21
CA LEU A 118 -10.11 -1.18 1.32
C LEU A 118 -10.11 -1.73 2.73
N LEU A 119 -10.00 -0.88 3.74
CA LEU A 119 -10.06 -1.31 5.13
C LEU A 119 -11.43 -1.88 5.47
N SER A 120 -12.49 -1.28 4.98
CA SER A 120 -13.85 -1.77 5.18
C SER A 120 -14.08 -3.11 4.51
N GLU A 121 -13.62 -3.27 3.26
CA GLU A 121 -13.74 -4.53 2.52
C GLU A 121 -12.98 -5.66 3.21
N SER A 122 -11.80 -5.37 3.73
CA SER A 122 -10.99 -6.36 4.45
C SER A 122 -11.71 -6.85 5.70
N LYS A 123 -12.33 -5.94 6.45
CA LYS A 123 -13.09 -6.29 7.65
C LYS A 123 -14.33 -7.11 7.30
N ASP A 124 -15.06 -6.73 6.24
CA ASP A 124 -16.23 -7.46 5.79
C ASP A 124 -15.87 -8.87 5.32
N SER A 125 -14.75 -9.01 4.62
CA SER A 125 -14.25 -10.30 4.18
C SER A 125 -13.93 -11.21 5.36
N ILE A 126 -13.32 -10.67 6.41
CA ILE A 126 -13.03 -11.42 7.64
C ILE A 126 -14.33 -11.85 8.32
N LYS A 127 -15.32 -10.98 8.42
CA LYS A 127 -16.63 -11.31 9.00
C LYS A 127 -17.31 -12.42 8.25
N ASN A 128 -17.30 -12.37 6.93
CA ASN A 128 -17.93 -13.38 6.09
C ASN A 128 -17.26 -14.75 6.22
N ASN A 129 -15.96 -14.76 6.46
CA ASN A 129 -15.21 -16.01 6.60
C ASN A 129 -15.34 -16.63 8.00
N CYS A 130 -15.81 -15.88 8.97
CA CYS A 130 -15.97 -16.38 10.34
C CYS A 130 -17.28 -17.13 10.57
N CYS A 131 -18.16 -17.09 9.59
CA CYS A 131 -19.45 -17.73 9.69
C CYS A 131 -19.58 -18.86 8.68
#